data_6417f9a65a1d4b95e493fc44ed3966c3
#
_entry.id   6417f9a65a1d4b95e493fc44ed3966c3
#
_cell.length_a   1.000
_cell.length_b   1.000
_cell.length_c   1.000
_cell.angle_alpha   90.00
_cell.angle_beta   90.00
_cell.angle_gamma   90.00
#
_symmetry.space_group_name_H-M   'P 1'
#
loop_
_entity.id
_entity.type
_entity.pdbx_description
1 polymer ?
#
loop_
_entity_poly.entity_id
_entity_poly.type
_entity_poly.pdbx_seq_one_letter_code
_entity_poly.pdbx_strand_id
1 'polypeptide(L)'
;MRIPPLTALRAFECAGRKLSFTLAATELGVTPGAVSRQIRVLEDFLSLQLFHRANREVSLTQEGTEYLVKITDAFALIKSATEQLMAVPEGAPLRVSTSSTFTLRWLMPRMHSFYSQHPGNNLQLTMNLTAVDFQRDDLDATIKLGHEDTPQSVVRHLFEADLVPVCSPKLLRQGIPLNQIIDLARHTLLHSTARPSNWARWLREAGMPDLVGASIMQFESSSLAYQAATDGVGIAMAQLPLILDDLEAGTLVMPFPISTPDDCSYNLIWPDRTPRNPSFKPFRDWMLEEARKTHLRMDALKEEIARRRAEWGIPAVA
;
A
#
# COMPACT_ATOMS: atom_id res chain seq x y z
N MET A 1 33.42 19.93 10.73
CA MET A 1 32.02 19.65 11.10
C MET A 1 31.98 19.03 12.48
N ARG A 2 31.27 19.63 13.45
CA ARG A 2 31.16 19.09 14.82
C ARG A 2 29.94 18.15 14.88
N ILE A 3 30.19 16.85 15.01
CA ILE A 3 29.14 15.84 15.20
C ILE A 3 29.10 15.46 16.68
N PRO A 4 27.94 15.36 17.32
CA PRO A 4 27.83 14.86 18.68
C PRO A 4 28.35 13.42 18.82
N PRO A 5 28.78 12.98 20.02
CA PRO A 5 29.21 11.60 20.23
C PRO A 5 28.10 10.60 19.83
N LEU A 6 28.42 9.62 18.99
CA LEU A 6 27.44 8.65 18.49
C LEU A 6 26.79 7.82 19.60
N THR A 7 27.54 7.52 20.67
CA THR A 7 27.00 6.83 21.87
C THR A 7 25.92 7.65 22.56
N ALA A 8 26.11 8.98 22.61
CA ALA A 8 25.15 9.90 23.20
C ALA A 8 23.87 10.02 22.31
N LEU A 9 24.05 10.11 21.00
CA LEU A 9 22.93 10.09 20.04
C LEU A 9 22.12 8.79 20.13
N ARG A 10 22.80 7.63 20.22
CA ARG A 10 22.14 6.32 20.36
C ARG A 10 21.36 6.20 21.66
N ALA A 11 21.92 6.70 22.77
CA ALA A 11 21.22 6.72 24.06
C ALA A 11 19.98 7.64 24.02
N PHE A 12 20.08 8.79 23.36
CA PHE A 12 18.99 9.73 23.17
C PHE A 12 17.86 9.13 22.29
N GLU A 13 18.20 8.56 21.13
CA GLU A 13 17.21 7.93 20.24
C GLU A 13 16.42 6.85 20.97
N CYS A 14 17.12 5.93 21.64
CA CYS A 14 16.48 4.83 22.34
C CYS A 14 15.61 5.32 23.50
N ALA A 15 16.07 6.30 24.29
CA ALA A 15 15.32 6.88 25.40
C ALA A 15 14.11 7.69 24.92
N GLY A 16 14.23 8.43 23.82
CA GLY A 16 13.16 9.22 23.23
C GLY A 16 12.05 8.35 22.66
N ARG A 17 12.40 7.29 21.97
CA ARG A 17 11.44 6.31 21.42
C ARG A 17 10.70 5.52 22.50
N LYS A 18 11.38 5.17 23.61
CA LYS A 18 10.78 4.41 24.73
C LYS A 18 10.13 5.28 25.79
N LEU A 19 10.42 6.58 25.82
CA LEU A 19 10.05 7.51 26.89
C LEU A 19 10.41 6.97 28.29
N SER A 20 11.53 6.22 28.36
CA SER A 20 12.01 5.56 29.58
C SER A 20 13.51 5.27 29.53
N PHE A 21 14.25 5.80 30.48
CA PHE A 21 15.70 5.53 30.59
C PHE A 21 15.98 4.08 31.00
N THR A 22 15.09 3.46 31.75
CA THR A 22 15.24 2.06 32.17
C THR A 22 15.03 1.11 30.98
N LEU A 23 13.99 1.31 30.19
CA LEU A 23 13.76 0.50 28.99
C LEU A 23 14.85 0.71 27.92
N ALA A 24 15.34 1.95 27.77
CA ALA A 24 16.45 2.24 26.89
C ALA A 24 17.75 1.55 27.36
N ALA A 25 18.00 1.53 28.64
CA ALA A 25 19.15 0.86 29.24
C ALA A 25 19.12 -0.65 28.98
N THR A 26 17.95 -1.28 29.13
CA THR A 26 17.74 -2.72 28.83
C THR A 26 18.02 -3.01 27.35
N GLU A 27 17.49 -2.20 26.43
CA GLU A 27 17.70 -2.37 24.99
C GLU A 27 19.16 -2.17 24.58
N LEU A 28 19.85 -1.24 25.22
CA LEU A 28 21.26 -0.92 24.92
C LEU A 28 22.28 -1.80 25.65
N GLY A 29 21.82 -2.66 26.57
CA GLY A 29 22.71 -3.52 27.38
C GLY A 29 23.60 -2.74 28.36
N VAL A 30 23.10 -1.61 28.90
CA VAL A 30 23.82 -0.73 29.83
C VAL A 30 23.00 -0.43 31.08
N THR A 31 23.53 0.32 32.03
CA THR A 31 22.80 0.77 33.22
C THR A 31 21.95 2.02 32.92
N PRO A 32 20.82 2.26 33.61
CA PRO A 32 20.06 3.50 33.47
C PRO A 32 20.85 4.77 33.76
N GLY A 33 21.80 4.70 34.69
CA GLY A 33 22.74 5.80 34.98
C GLY A 33 23.68 6.11 33.80
N ALA A 34 24.09 5.08 33.03
CA ALA A 34 24.90 5.29 31.83
C ALA A 34 24.09 6.00 30.75
N VAL A 35 22.84 5.60 30.51
CA VAL A 35 21.94 6.28 29.56
C VAL A 35 21.77 7.74 29.97
N SER A 36 21.40 8.01 31.22
CA SER A 36 21.23 9.39 31.73
C SER A 36 22.50 10.23 31.56
N ARG A 37 23.68 9.65 31.77
CA ARG A 37 24.98 10.32 31.56
C ARG A 37 25.19 10.67 30.08
N GLN A 38 24.90 9.74 29.16
CA GLN A 38 25.08 9.99 27.73
C GLN A 38 24.09 11.07 27.22
N ILE A 39 22.86 11.07 27.71
CA ILE A 39 21.90 12.13 27.39
C ILE A 39 22.42 13.48 27.88
N ARG A 40 22.94 13.56 29.09
CA ARG A 40 23.54 14.81 29.60
C ARG A 40 24.70 15.28 28.73
N VAL A 41 25.60 14.39 28.32
CA VAL A 41 26.70 14.71 27.38
C VAL A 41 26.16 15.27 26.06
N LEU A 42 25.07 14.78 25.56
CA LEU A 42 24.40 15.29 24.34
C LEU A 42 23.80 16.67 24.56
N GLU A 43 23.04 16.85 25.64
CA GLU A 43 22.42 18.12 26.01
C GLU A 43 23.49 19.22 26.23
N ASP A 44 24.58 18.90 26.91
CA ASP A 44 25.74 19.81 27.11
C ASP A 44 26.40 20.17 25.78
N PHE A 45 26.58 19.19 24.87
CA PHE A 45 27.16 19.43 23.54
C PHE A 45 26.27 20.36 22.69
N LEU A 46 24.94 20.20 22.77
CA LEU A 46 23.97 21.00 22.04
C LEU A 46 23.63 22.33 22.76
N SER A 47 23.99 22.46 24.02
CA SER A 47 23.56 23.55 24.92
C SER A 47 22.03 23.68 24.98
N LEU A 48 21.32 22.55 24.89
CA LEU A 48 19.85 22.47 24.89
C LEU A 48 19.39 21.27 25.74
N GLN A 49 18.24 21.40 26.39
CA GLN A 49 17.58 20.28 27.07
C GLN A 49 16.69 19.56 26.06
N LEU A 50 16.84 18.23 25.96
CA LEU A 50 16.05 17.38 25.05
C LEU A 50 14.95 16.64 25.81
N PHE A 51 15.06 16.52 27.14
CA PHE A 51 14.06 15.91 28.01
C PHE A 51 13.63 16.87 29.14
N HIS A 52 12.36 16.83 29.49
CA HIS A 52 11.86 17.41 30.72
C HIS A 52 12.22 16.53 31.91
N ARG A 53 12.76 17.14 32.95
CA ARG A 53 13.18 16.46 34.19
C ARG A 53 12.17 16.72 35.32
N ALA A 54 10.89 16.41 35.09
CA ALA A 54 9.87 16.59 36.14
C ALA A 54 9.35 15.21 36.60
N ASN A 55 9.28 15.05 37.92
CA ASN A 55 8.55 14.04 38.71
C ASN A 55 8.32 12.65 38.06
N ARG A 56 9.38 11.84 37.94
CA ARG A 56 9.35 10.40 37.56
C ARG A 56 8.88 10.06 36.15
N GLU A 57 8.48 11.02 35.35
CA GLU A 57 8.12 10.80 33.95
C GLU A 57 9.19 11.35 33.01
N VAL A 58 9.52 10.60 31.98
CA VAL A 58 10.46 11.00 30.92
C VAL A 58 9.61 11.47 29.74
N SER A 59 9.67 12.77 29.45
CA SER A 59 9.03 13.36 28.28
C SER A 59 10.02 14.21 27.50
N LEU A 60 9.84 14.32 26.18
CA LEU A 60 10.68 15.12 25.31
C LEU A 60 10.26 16.60 25.36
N THR A 61 11.24 17.49 25.22
CA THR A 61 11.01 18.89 24.87
C THR A 61 10.55 18.97 23.39
N GLN A 62 10.13 20.16 22.95
CA GLN A 62 9.82 20.38 21.54
C GLN A 62 11.06 20.12 20.69
N GLU A 63 12.20 20.68 21.05
CA GLU A 63 13.50 20.48 20.39
C GLU A 63 13.90 19.01 20.41
N GLY A 64 13.67 18.30 21.53
CA GLY A 64 13.89 16.87 21.66
C GLY A 64 13.05 16.07 20.70
N THR A 65 11.78 16.41 20.53
CA THR A 65 10.85 15.74 19.59
C THR A 65 11.29 15.93 18.14
N GLU A 66 11.58 17.16 17.73
CA GLU A 66 12.05 17.47 16.38
C GLU A 66 13.41 16.82 16.09
N TYR A 67 14.31 16.81 17.06
CA TYR A 67 15.62 16.20 16.93
C TYR A 67 15.54 14.67 16.88
N LEU A 68 14.64 14.05 17.65
CA LEU A 68 14.44 12.60 17.65
C LEU A 68 14.10 12.06 16.26
N VAL A 69 13.20 12.71 15.56
CA VAL A 69 12.83 12.31 14.19
C VAL A 69 14.07 12.26 13.29
N LYS A 70 14.87 13.32 13.28
CA LYS A 70 16.07 13.41 12.43
C LYS A 70 17.15 12.41 12.82
N ILE A 71 17.34 12.14 14.11
CA ILE A 71 18.34 11.16 14.59
C ILE A 71 17.89 9.73 14.32
N THR A 72 16.61 9.43 14.46
CA THR A 72 16.05 8.14 14.07
C THR A 72 16.29 7.86 12.58
N ASP A 73 16.03 8.84 11.72
CA ASP A 73 16.26 8.73 10.28
C ASP A 73 17.75 8.54 9.95
N ALA A 74 18.63 9.27 10.64
CA ALA A 74 20.09 9.12 10.45
C ALA A 74 20.59 7.72 10.86
N PHE A 75 20.10 7.16 11.97
CA PHE A 75 20.43 5.79 12.37
C PHE A 75 19.85 4.73 11.44
N ALA A 76 18.65 4.94 10.90
CA ALA A 76 18.10 4.08 9.87
C ALA A 76 18.97 4.05 8.61
N LEU A 77 19.51 5.21 8.20
CA LEU A 77 20.45 5.31 7.08
C LEU A 77 21.76 4.56 7.35
N ILE A 78 22.36 4.72 8.55
CA ILE A 78 23.58 4.00 8.93
C ILE A 78 23.33 2.50 8.95
N LYS A 79 22.20 2.06 9.52
CA LYS A 79 21.79 0.65 9.56
C LYS A 79 21.67 0.09 8.14
N SER A 80 20.93 0.77 7.29
CA SER A 80 20.76 0.38 5.88
C SER A 80 22.09 0.26 5.14
N ALA A 81 22.99 1.24 5.28
CA ALA A 81 24.32 1.20 4.67
C ALA A 81 25.16 0.01 5.16
N THR A 82 25.03 -0.35 6.44
CA THR A 82 25.76 -1.49 7.02
C THR A 82 25.19 -2.82 6.50
N GLU A 83 23.87 -2.97 6.50
CA GLU A 83 23.19 -4.16 5.98
C GLU A 83 23.47 -4.38 4.48
N GLN A 84 23.66 -3.30 3.75
CA GLN A 84 24.05 -3.34 2.34
C GLN A 84 25.44 -3.93 2.10
N LEU A 85 26.34 -3.82 3.06
CA LEU A 85 27.69 -4.43 2.99
C LEU A 85 27.71 -5.88 3.47
N MET A 86 26.75 -6.25 4.30
CA MET A 86 26.60 -7.64 4.76
C MET A 86 26.02 -8.50 3.65
N ALA A 87 26.56 -9.71 3.47
CA ALA A 87 25.96 -10.70 2.55
C ALA A 87 24.54 -11.02 3.05
N VAL A 88 23.57 -11.03 2.13
CA VAL A 88 22.20 -11.48 2.44
C VAL A 88 22.30 -12.95 2.89
N PRO A 89 21.84 -13.32 4.09
CA PRO A 89 21.88 -14.71 4.54
C PRO A 89 21.14 -15.63 3.56
N GLU A 90 21.68 -16.84 3.36
CA GLU A 90 21.01 -17.83 2.52
C GLU A 90 19.61 -18.11 3.10
N GLY A 91 18.58 -18.01 2.27
CA GLY A 91 17.18 -18.14 2.70
C GLY A 91 16.53 -16.90 3.33
N ALA A 92 17.20 -15.74 3.36
CA ALA A 92 16.55 -14.51 3.81
C ALA A 92 15.33 -14.16 2.94
N PRO A 93 14.19 -13.77 3.53
CA PRO A 93 13.00 -13.47 2.77
C PRO A 93 13.19 -12.21 1.92
N LEU A 94 12.65 -12.23 0.70
CA LEU A 94 12.47 -11.04 -0.12
C LEU A 94 11.37 -10.17 0.51
N ARG A 95 11.69 -8.94 0.86
CA ARG A 95 10.79 -8.02 1.57
C ARG A 95 10.08 -7.11 0.57
N VAL A 96 8.78 -7.33 0.42
CA VAL A 96 7.95 -6.58 -0.53
C VAL A 96 6.81 -5.88 0.21
N SER A 97 6.71 -4.57 0.02
CA SER A 97 5.57 -3.79 0.51
C SER A 97 4.48 -3.69 -0.56
N THR A 98 3.21 -3.75 -0.14
CA THR A 98 2.08 -3.60 -1.05
C THR A 98 0.81 -3.23 -0.29
N SER A 99 -0.30 -2.92 -0.99
CA SER A 99 -1.59 -2.71 -0.36
C SER A 99 -2.31 -4.04 -0.06
N SER A 100 -3.15 -4.05 0.97
CA SER A 100 -3.97 -5.23 1.31
C SER A 100 -4.86 -5.67 0.14
N THR A 101 -5.45 -4.72 -0.58
CA THR A 101 -6.34 -5.03 -1.70
C THR A 101 -5.58 -5.69 -2.85
N PHE A 102 -4.41 -5.16 -3.24
CA PHE A 102 -3.58 -5.78 -4.27
C PHE A 102 -3.12 -7.18 -3.84
N THR A 103 -2.66 -7.30 -2.60
CA THR A 103 -2.22 -8.58 -2.06
C THR A 103 -3.33 -9.63 -2.14
N LEU A 104 -4.49 -9.34 -1.60
CA LEU A 104 -5.58 -10.32 -1.50
C LEU A 104 -6.22 -10.67 -2.85
N ARG A 105 -6.37 -9.68 -3.73
CA ARG A 105 -7.16 -9.84 -4.95
C ARG A 105 -6.34 -10.20 -6.18
N TRP A 106 -5.07 -9.76 -6.23
CA TRP A 106 -4.25 -10.03 -7.41
C TRP A 106 -3.06 -10.94 -7.11
N LEU A 107 -2.31 -10.67 -6.02
CA LEU A 107 -1.07 -11.37 -5.74
C LEU A 107 -1.32 -12.79 -5.22
N MET A 108 -2.13 -12.94 -4.16
CA MET A 108 -2.36 -14.24 -3.50
C MET A 108 -2.90 -15.33 -4.43
N PRO A 109 -3.88 -15.07 -5.33
CA PRO A 109 -4.36 -16.11 -6.25
C PRO A 109 -3.27 -16.66 -7.19
N ARG A 110 -2.21 -15.87 -7.42
CA ARG A 110 -1.09 -16.20 -8.33
C ARG A 110 0.13 -16.80 -7.62
N MET A 111 0.18 -16.71 -6.29
CA MET A 111 1.36 -17.15 -5.51
C MET A 111 1.69 -18.64 -5.68
N HIS A 112 0.67 -19.50 -5.90
CA HIS A 112 0.94 -20.90 -6.18
C HIS A 112 1.84 -21.10 -7.42
N SER A 113 1.61 -20.33 -8.47
CA SER A 113 2.43 -20.39 -9.69
C SER A 113 3.87 -19.92 -9.43
N PHE A 114 4.06 -18.90 -8.59
CA PHE A 114 5.38 -18.43 -8.20
C PHE A 114 6.18 -19.52 -7.47
N TYR A 115 5.63 -20.10 -6.41
CA TYR A 115 6.33 -21.12 -5.64
C TYR A 115 6.56 -22.42 -6.41
N SER A 116 5.67 -22.76 -7.34
CA SER A 116 5.86 -23.91 -8.23
C SER A 116 7.02 -23.72 -9.21
N GLN A 117 7.21 -22.51 -9.72
CA GLN A 117 8.29 -22.18 -10.66
C GLN A 117 9.62 -21.89 -9.95
N HIS A 118 9.56 -21.39 -8.71
CA HIS A 118 10.71 -20.93 -7.95
C HIS A 118 10.70 -21.50 -6.52
N PRO A 119 10.87 -22.83 -6.35
CA PRO A 119 10.92 -23.45 -5.03
C PRO A 119 12.10 -22.92 -4.21
N GLY A 120 11.90 -22.77 -2.91
CA GLY A 120 12.93 -22.27 -1.99
C GLY A 120 13.03 -20.76 -1.87
N ASN A 121 12.25 -19.98 -2.63
CA ASN A 121 12.16 -18.55 -2.43
C ASN A 121 11.28 -18.23 -1.23
N ASN A 122 11.73 -17.32 -0.38
CA ASN A 122 10.98 -16.82 0.77
C ASN A 122 10.52 -15.38 0.50
N LEU A 123 9.24 -15.10 0.72
CA LEU A 123 8.65 -13.76 0.61
C LEU A 123 8.13 -13.30 1.96
N GLN A 124 8.43 -12.07 2.30
CA GLN A 124 7.82 -11.36 3.42
C GLN A 124 7.03 -10.18 2.86
N LEU A 125 5.70 -10.25 2.97
CA LEU A 125 4.81 -9.19 2.51
C LEU A 125 4.46 -8.26 3.67
N THR A 126 4.66 -6.96 3.47
CA THR A 126 4.28 -5.93 4.42
C THR A 126 3.21 -5.05 3.80
N MET A 127 2.11 -4.84 4.52
CA MET A 127 1.03 -3.99 4.05
C MET A 127 1.25 -2.56 4.55
N ASN A 128 1.75 -1.70 3.68
CA ASN A 128 1.97 -0.30 3.98
C ASN A 128 1.40 0.59 2.87
N LEU A 129 0.65 1.62 3.25
CA LEU A 129 0.06 2.61 2.34
C LEU A 129 0.85 3.93 2.30
N THR A 130 1.86 4.09 3.16
CA THR A 130 2.67 5.31 3.22
C THR A 130 3.73 5.35 2.13
N ALA A 131 4.30 6.54 1.91
CA ALA A 131 5.46 6.70 1.04
C ALA A 131 6.58 5.76 1.48
N VAL A 132 7.19 5.04 0.53
CA VAL A 132 8.27 4.09 0.80
C VAL A 132 9.60 4.81 0.68
N ASP A 133 10.42 4.66 1.71
CA ASP A 133 11.83 5.01 1.69
C ASP A 133 12.65 3.72 1.77
N PHE A 134 13.21 3.28 0.65
CA PHE A 134 14.04 2.07 0.57
C PHE A 134 15.30 2.11 1.43
N GLN A 135 15.76 3.31 1.83
CA GLN A 135 16.91 3.43 2.70
C GLN A 135 16.53 3.23 4.17
N ARG A 136 15.29 3.54 4.53
CA ARG A 136 14.79 3.49 5.90
C ARG A 136 14.01 2.21 6.20
N ASP A 137 13.19 1.76 5.24
CA ASP A 137 12.14 0.77 5.49
C ASP A 137 12.61 -0.67 5.30
N ASP A 138 13.89 -0.89 4.91
CA ASP A 138 14.49 -2.22 4.71
C ASP A 138 13.64 -3.12 3.79
N LEU A 139 13.26 -2.55 2.65
CA LEU A 139 12.47 -3.21 1.62
C LEU A 139 13.30 -3.47 0.37
N ASP A 140 13.07 -4.61 -0.28
CA ASP A 140 13.65 -4.95 -1.58
C ASP A 140 12.84 -4.38 -2.73
N ALA A 141 11.50 -4.35 -2.59
CA ALA A 141 10.60 -3.80 -3.59
C ALA A 141 9.29 -3.33 -2.95
N THR A 142 8.54 -2.53 -3.70
CA THR A 142 7.15 -2.17 -3.36
C THR A 142 6.25 -2.24 -4.58
N ILE A 143 4.98 -2.55 -4.35
CA ILE A 143 3.94 -2.49 -5.38
C ILE A 143 2.95 -1.41 -4.97
N LYS A 144 2.87 -0.36 -5.77
CA LYS A 144 2.04 0.81 -5.47
C LYS A 144 1.09 1.14 -6.61
N LEU A 145 -0.02 1.73 -6.24
CA LEU A 145 -0.93 2.41 -7.15
C LEU A 145 -0.61 3.90 -7.13
N GLY A 146 -0.42 4.50 -8.30
CA GLY A 146 -0.12 5.92 -8.49
C GLY A 146 1.24 6.19 -9.10
N HIS A 147 1.46 7.47 -9.40
CA HIS A 147 2.71 7.99 -9.95
C HIS A 147 3.47 8.65 -8.78
N GLU A 148 4.21 7.88 -8.02
CA GLU A 148 5.15 8.45 -7.07
C GLU A 148 6.55 8.44 -7.67
N ASP A 149 7.13 9.64 -7.86
CA ASP A 149 8.55 9.79 -8.08
C ASP A 149 9.27 9.38 -6.78
N THR A 150 9.63 8.12 -6.70
CA THR A 150 10.50 7.64 -5.62
C THR A 150 11.94 7.90 -6.06
N PRO A 151 12.65 8.87 -5.48
CA PRO A 151 14.02 9.17 -5.87
C PRO A 151 14.92 7.93 -5.81
N GLN A 152 15.86 7.81 -6.74
CA GLN A 152 16.83 6.71 -6.81
C GLN A 152 16.16 5.33 -6.88
N SER A 153 15.05 5.21 -7.61
CA SER A 153 14.36 3.94 -7.81
C SER A 153 14.06 3.68 -9.28
N VAL A 154 13.90 2.39 -9.59
CA VAL A 154 13.41 1.91 -10.87
C VAL A 154 11.93 1.64 -10.74
N VAL A 155 11.11 2.22 -11.61
CA VAL A 155 9.68 2.01 -11.68
C VAL A 155 9.37 1.14 -12.91
N ARG A 156 8.56 0.11 -12.73
CA ARG A 156 8.01 -0.70 -13.83
C ARG A 156 6.51 -0.75 -13.73
N HIS A 157 5.87 -0.24 -14.76
CA HIS A 157 4.43 -0.32 -14.94
C HIS A 157 3.97 -1.78 -15.00
N LEU A 158 2.90 -2.10 -14.28
CA LEU A 158 2.24 -3.40 -14.30
C LEU A 158 0.96 -3.34 -15.15
N PHE A 159 0.00 -2.54 -14.75
CA PHE A 159 -1.27 -2.34 -15.45
C PHE A 159 -2.06 -1.15 -14.90
N GLU A 160 -2.98 -0.64 -15.72
CA GLU A 160 -3.92 0.41 -15.36
C GLU A 160 -4.97 -0.08 -14.35
N ALA A 161 -5.57 0.87 -13.61
CA ALA A 161 -6.53 0.59 -12.55
C ALA A 161 -7.95 1.09 -12.89
N ASP A 162 -8.42 0.84 -14.10
CA ASP A 162 -9.75 1.28 -14.55
C ASP A 162 -10.85 0.91 -13.56
N LEU A 163 -11.81 1.82 -13.38
CA LEU A 163 -12.90 1.70 -12.42
C LEU A 163 -14.16 1.16 -13.08
N VAL A 164 -14.77 0.18 -12.45
CA VAL A 164 -16.07 -0.38 -12.86
C VAL A 164 -16.95 -0.64 -11.63
N PRO A 165 -18.28 -0.40 -11.70
CA PRO A 165 -19.20 -0.83 -10.65
C PRO A 165 -19.42 -2.33 -10.74
N VAL A 166 -19.45 -3.00 -9.59
CA VAL A 166 -19.65 -4.45 -9.50
C VAL A 166 -20.61 -4.82 -8.39
N CYS A 167 -21.36 -5.89 -8.60
CA CYS A 167 -22.22 -6.48 -7.59
C CYS A 167 -22.31 -8.00 -7.75
N SER A 168 -22.85 -8.67 -6.73
CA SER A 168 -23.19 -10.08 -6.84
C SER A 168 -24.36 -10.30 -7.83
N PRO A 169 -24.36 -11.37 -8.64
CA PRO A 169 -25.55 -11.79 -9.40
C PRO A 169 -26.79 -11.99 -8.51
N LYS A 170 -26.61 -12.28 -7.23
CA LYS A 170 -27.71 -12.41 -6.27
C LYS A 170 -28.47 -11.08 -6.09
N LEU A 171 -27.75 -9.95 -6.09
CA LEU A 171 -28.35 -8.62 -5.96
C LEU A 171 -29.34 -8.34 -7.11
N LEU A 172 -28.99 -8.72 -8.32
CA LEU A 172 -29.83 -8.55 -9.50
C LEU A 172 -31.14 -9.36 -9.46
N ARG A 173 -31.14 -10.45 -8.65
CA ARG A 173 -32.34 -11.32 -8.50
C ARG A 173 -33.25 -10.90 -7.35
N GLN A 174 -32.87 -9.92 -6.53
CA GLN A 174 -33.65 -9.48 -5.36
C GLN A 174 -34.83 -8.57 -5.70
N GLY A 175 -35.13 -8.38 -6.99
CA GLY A 175 -36.32 -7.65 -7.45
C GLY A 175 -36.21 -6.12 -7.45
N ILE A 176 -35.12 -5.54 -6.97
CA ILE A 176 -34.83 -4.10 -7.11
C ILE A 176 -34.16 -3.91 -8.48
N PRO A 177 -34.77 -3.15 -9.40
CA PRO A 177 -34.16 -2.94 -10.72
C PRO A 177 -32.76 -2.36 -10.66
N LEU A 178 -31.87 -2.81 -11.54
CA LEU A 178 -30.53 -2.27 -11.78
C LEU A 178 -30.25 -2.33 -13.30
N ASN A 179 -31.21 -1.77 -14.08
CA ASN A 179 -31.18 -1.78 -15.54
C ASN A 179 -30.65 -0.46 -16.12
N GLN A 180 -30.70 0.61 -15.36
CA GLN A 180 -30.26 1.94 -15.74
C GLN A 180 -29.39 2.52 -14.63
N ILE A 181 -28.52 3.48 -14.98
CA ILE A 181 -27.60 4.09 -14.01
C ILE A 181 -28.36 4.74 -12.84
N ILE A 182 -29.50 5.36 -13.12
CA ILE A 182 -30.36 5.99 -12.09
C ILE A 182 -30.84 5.00 -11.03
N ASP A 183 -30.94 3.72 -11.37
CA ASP A 183 -31.36 2.68 -10.41
C ASP A 183 -30.37 2.52 -9.24
N LEU A 184 -29.11 2.96 -9.39
CA LEU A 184 -28.16 3.03 -8.29
C LEU A 184 -28.70 3.78 -7.07
N ALA A 185 -29.57 4.77 -7.27
CA ALA A 185 -30.23 5.51 -6.19
C ALA A 185 -31.09 4.63 -5.28
N ARG A 186 -31.41 3.40 -5.70
CA ARG A 186 -32.23 2.43 -4.95
C ARG A 186 -31.42 1.36 -4.24
N HIS A 187 -30.09 1.40 -4.38
CA HIS A 187 -29.17 0.40 -3.86
C HIS A 187 -28.20 0.99 -2.84
N THR A 188 -27.62 0.13 -2.01
CA THR A 188 -26.51 0.49 -1.12
C THR A 188 -25.22 0.63 -1.94
N LEU A 189 -24.56 1.79 -1.87
CA LEU A 189 -23.26 2.01 -2.48
C LEU A 189 -22.15 1.73 -1.45
N LEU A 190 -21.24 0.85 -1.83
CA LEU A 190 -20.13 0.43 -0.98
C LEU A 190 -18.89 1.28 -1.32
N HIS A 191 -18.42 2.03 -0.33
CA HIS A 191 -17.29 2.97 -0.48
C HIS A 191 -16.04 2.43 0.22
N SER A 192 -14.88 2.79 -0.30
CA SER A 192 -13.61 2.59 0.39
C SER A 192 -13.04 3.94 0.83
N THR A 193 -12.72 4.11 2.11
CA THR A 193 -12.07 5.33 2.62
C THR A 193 -10.65 5.48 2.08
N ALA A 194 -10.00 4.39 1.67
CA ALA A 194 -8.72 4.43 0.94
C ALA A 194 -8.85 5.00 -0.48
N ARG A 195 -10.08 5.04 -1.05
CA ARG A 195 -10.36 5.51 -2.42
C ARG A 195 -11.68 6.32 -2.48
N PRO A 196 -11.74 7.46 -1.79
CA PRO A 196 -12.98 8.20 -1.60
C PRO A 196 -13.53 8.81 -2.90
N SER A 197 -12.69 9.08 -3.89
CA SER A 197 -13.07 9.71 -5.15
C SER A 197 -13.60 8.75 -6.22
N ASN A 198 -13.49 7.42 -6.05
CA ASN A 198 -13.79 6.46 -7.11
C ASN A 198 -15.24 6.55 -7.61
N TRP A 199 -16.22 6.60 -6.68
CA TRP A 199 -17.62 6.75 -7.06
C TRP A 199 -17.91 8.06 -7.78
N ALA A 200 -17.40 9.19 -7.26
CA ALA A 200 -17.62 10.50 -7.87
C ALA A 200 -17.00 10.60 -9.27
N ARG A 201 -15.85 9.96 -9.49
CA ARG A 201 -15.20 9.91 -10.81
C ARG A 201 -16.07 9.11 -11.79
N TRP A 202 -16.47 7.90 -11.43
CA TRP A 202 -17.29 7.05 -12.29
C TRP A 202 -18.65 7.66 -12.58
N LEU A 203 -19.33 8.23 -11.59
CA LEU A 203 -20.65 8.87 -11.77
C LEU A 203 -20.59 10.07 -12.70
N ARG A 204 -19.50 10.83 -12.66
CA ARG A 204 -19.27 11.95 -13.60
C ARG A 204 -19.18 11.43 -15.03
N GLU A 205 -18.42 10.37 -15.24
CA GLU A 205 -18.25 9.69 -16.53
C GLU A 205 -19.58 9.08 -17.03
N ALA A 206 -20.38 8.58 -16.11
CA ALA A 206 -21.70 8.02 -16.37
C ALA A 206 -22.78 9.10 -16.60
N GLY A 207 -22.43 10.40 -16.54
CA GLY A 207 -23.36 11.52 -16.74
C GLY A 207 -24.32 11.78 -15.57
N MET A 208 -24.01 11.23 -14.39
CA MET A 208 -24.86 11.32 -13.19
C MET A 208 -24.06 11.79 -11.94
N PRO A 209 -23.38 12.96 -11.98
CA PRO A 209 -22.44 13.37 -10.94
C PRO A 209 -23.07 13.56 -9.56
N ASP A 210 -24.36 13.89 -9.50
CA ASP A 210 -25.10 14.18 -8.27
C ASP A 210 -25.87 12.97 -7.72
N LEU A 211 -25.73 11.79 -8.35
CA LEU A 211 -26.46 10.60 -7.91
C LEU A 211 -25.89 10.11 -6.56
N VAL A 212 -26.79 9.84 -5.63
CA VAL A 212 -26.51 9.21 -4.34
C VAL A 212 -27.28 7.90 -4.22
N GLY A 213 -26.69 6.91 -3.54
CA GLY A 213 -27.36 5.65 -3.26
C GLY A 213 -28.44 5.77 -2.19
N ALA A 214 -29.32 4.77 -2.10
CA ALA A 214 -30.30 4.66 -1.01
C ALA A 214 -29.64 4.64 0.36
N SER A 215 -28.45 4.07 0.45
CA SER A 215 -27.58 4.09 1.62
C SER A 215 -26.12 3.99 1.21
N ILE A 216 -25.23 4.35 2.13
CA ILE A 216 -23.78 4.27 1.96
C ILE A 216 -23.21 3.40 3.06
N MET A 217 -22.36 2.44 2.68
CA MET A 217 -21.56 1.67 3.62
C MET A 217 -20.09 1.88 3.30
N GLN A 218 -19.29 2.22 4.33
CA GLN A 218 -17.87 2.56 4.16
C GLN A 218 -16.97 1.50 4.77
N PHE A 219 -15.86 1.23 4.09
CA PHE A 219 -14.84 0.27 4.48
C PHE A 219 -13.46 0.92 4.43
N GLU A 220 -12.54 0.51 5.28
CA GLU A 220 -11.16 1.00 5.29
C GLU A 220 -10.38 0.57 4.04
N SER A 221 -10.71 -0.58 3.46
CA SER A 221 -10.05 -1.09 2.26
C SER A 221 -11.05 -1.48 1.17
N SER A 222 -10.62 -1.36 -0.09
CA SER A 222 -11.45 -1.78 -1.23
C SER A 222 -11.71 -3.29 -1.24
N SER A 223 -10.82 -4.12 -0.69
CA SER A 223 -11.01 -5.57 -0.60
C SER A 223 -12.23 -5.95 0.24
N LEU A 224 -12.52 -5.22 1.31
CA LEU A 224 -13.71 -5.41 2.13
C LEU A 224 -14.98 -4.98 1.40
N ALA A 225 -14.92 -3.86 0.65
CA ALA A 225 -16.05 -3.43 -0.19
C ALA A 225 -16.35 -4.46 -1.29
N TYR A 226 -15.32 -5.06 -1.92
CA TYR A 226 -15.51 -6.11 -2.92
C TYR A 226 -16.09 -7.39 -2.31
N GLN A 227 -15.65 -7.77 -1.11
CA GLN A 227 -16.26 -8.89 -0.40
C GLN A 227 -17.74 -8.66 -0.09
N ALA A 228 -18.09 -7.49 0.44
CA ALA A 228 -19.47 -7.12 0.69
C ALA A 228 -20.33 -7.12 -0.60
N ALA A 229 -19.76 -6.69 -1.73
CA ALA A 229 -20.43 -6.77 -3.03
C ALA A 229 -20.66 -8.23 -3.45
N THR A 230 -19.66 -9.12 -3.29
CA THR A 230 -19.77 -10.56 -3.58
C THR A 230 -20.88 -11.22 -2.72
N ASP A 231 -21.01 -10.79 -1.47
CA ASP A 231 -22.02 -11.29 -0.52
C ASP A 231 -23.42 -10.71 -0.80
N GLY A 232 -23.55 -9.76 -1.74
CA GLY A 232 -24.83 -9.19 -2.16
C GLY A 232 -25.33 -8.04 -1.27
N VAL A 233 -24.47 -7.42 -0.47
CA VAL A 233 -24.79 -6.29 0.41
C VAL A 233 -25.11 -5.02 -0.39
N GLY A 234 -24.44 -4.84 -1.54
CA GLY A 234 -24.60 -3.65 -2.37
C GLY A 234 -23.71 -3.66 -3.61
N ILE A 235 -23.44 -2.47 -4.13
CA ILE A 235 -22.65 -2.26 -5.34
C ILE A 235 -21.33 -1.58 -4.93
N ALA A 236 -20.19 -2.15 -5.31
CA ALA A 236 -18.86 -1.59 -5.06
C ALA A 236 -18.29 -0.96 -6.33
N MET A 237 -17.48 0.10 -6.15
CA MET A 237 -16.62 0.61 -7.21
C MET A 237 -15.29 -0.14 -7.16
N ALA A 238 -15.02 -0.94 -8.20
CA ALA A 238 -13.87 -1.83 -8.25
C ALA A 238 -12.84 -1.40 -9.29
N GLN A 239 -11.58 -1.70 -8.99
CA GLN A 239 -10.48 -1.61 -9.94
C GLN A 239 -10.45 -2.89 -10.77
N LEU A 240 -10.63 -2.75 -12.08
CA LEU A 240 -10.81 -3.86 -13.01
C LEU A 240 -9.76 -4.99 -12.88
N PRO A 241 -8.46 -4.72 -12.83
CA PRO A 241 -7.44 -5.77 -12.73
C PRO A 241 -7.53 -6.61 -11.45
N LEU A 242 -8.16 -6.09 -10.38
CA LEU A 242 -8.26 -6.77 -9.09
C LEU A 242 -9.49 -7.66 -8.94
N ILE A 243 -10.38 -7.65 -9.94
CA ILE A 243 -11.64 -8.41 -9.91
C ILE A 243 -11.85 -9.27 -11.15
N LEU A 244 -10.83 -9.39 -12.01
CA LEU A 244 -10.93 -10.22 -13.23
C LEU A 244 -11.28 -11.67 -12.92
N ASP A 245 -10.68 -12.23 -11.87
CA ASP A 245 -10.91 -13.61 -11.44
C ASP A 245 -12.35 -13.77 -10.92
N ASP A 246 -12.90 -12.77 -10.21
CA ASP A 246 -14.29 -12.76 -9.74
C ASP A 246 -15.28 -12.65 -10.90
N LEU A 247 -14.98 -11.84 -11.91
CA LEU A 247 -15.83 -11.70 -13.11
C LEU A 247 -15.87 -13.00 -13.91
N GLU A 248 -14.73 -13.66 -14.12
CA GLU A 248 -14.63 -14.94 -14.82
C GLU A 248 -15.32 -16.07 -14.05
N ALA A 249 -15.20 -16.08 -12.73
CA ALA A 249 -15.90 -17.03 -11.87
C ALA A 249 -17.41 -16.74 -11.76
N GLY A 250 -17.87 -15.57 -12.21
CA GLY A 250 -19.27 -15.14 -12.09
C GLY A 250 -19.69 -14.84 -10.64
N THR A 251 -18.75 -14.63 -9.71
CA THR A 251 -19.04 -14.23 -8.33
C THR A 251 -19.37 -12.74 -8.23
N LEU A 252 -18.82 -11.95 -9.14
CA LEU A 252 -19.17 -10.56 -9.40
C LEU A 252 -19.61 -10.39 -10.86
N VAL A 253 -20.45 -9.40 -11.10
CA VAL A 253 -20.87 -8.95 -12.43
C VAL A 253 -20.80 -7.44 -12.51
N MET A 254 -20.59 -6.92 -13.72
CA MET A 254 -20.69 -5.50 -14.04
C MET A 254 -22.12 -5.20 -14.51
N PRO A 255 -22.95 -4.49 -13.72
CA PRO A 255 -24.31 -4.14 -14.11
C PRO A 255 -24.35 -3.18 -15.31
N PHE A 256 -23.32 -2.34 -15.45
CA PHE A 256 -23.24 -1.33 -16.50
C PHE A 256 -21.96 -1.48 -17.33
N PRO A 257 -22.01 -1.34 -18.66
CA PRO A 257 -20.86 -1.45 -19.55
C PRO A 257 -20.09 -0.11 -19.63
N ILE A 258 -19.70 0.44 -18.47
CA ILE A 258 -18.94 1.68 -18.36
C ILE A 258 -17.70 1.41 -17.52
N SER A 259 -16.55 1.56 -18.14
CA SER A 259 -15.23 1.57 -17.49
C SER A 259 -14.70 2.99 -17.53
N THR A 260 -14.25 3.49 -16.40
CA THR A 260 -13.64 4.82 -16.29
C THR A 260 -12.15 4.66 -16.06
N PRO A 261 -11.29 5.23 -16.93
CA PRO A 261 -9.85 5.23 -16.68
C PRO A 261 -9.53 5.85 -15.30
N ASP A 262 -8.69 5.18 -14.54
CA ASP A 262 -8.06 5.79 -13.37
C ASP A 262 -6.71 6.40 -13.82
N ASP A 263 -6.43 7.66 -13.42
CA ASP A 263 -5.14 8.30 -13.73
C ASP A 263 -3.97 7.62 -13.00
N CYS A 264 -4.26 6.50 -12.37
CA CYS A 264 -3.32 5.71 -11.58
C CYS A 264 -3.10 4.33 -12.20
N SER A 265 -1.85 3.88 -12.19
CA SER A 265 -1.45 2.52 -12.56
C SER A 265 -0.81 1.79 -11.38
N TYR A 266 -0.86 0.47 -11.38
CA TYR A 266 -0.05 -0.33 -10.49
C TYR A 266 1.37 -0.41 -11.02
N ASN A 267 2.33 -0.16 -10.13
CA ASN A 267 3.75 -0.13 -10.46
C ASN A 267 4.53 -1.01 -9.48
N LEU A 268 5.47 -1.79 -10.01
CA LEU A 268 6.51 -2.46 -9.24
C LEU A 268 7.71 -1.50 -9.17
N ILE A 269 8.16 -1.18 -7.97
CA ILE A 269 9.20 -0.19 -7.70
C ILE A 269 10.27 -0.85 -6.84
N TRP A 270 11.55 -0.61 -7.16
CA TRP A 270 12.69 -1.07 -6.38
C TRP A 270 13.83 -0.06 -6.46
N PRO A 271 14.82 -0.07 -5.54
CA PRO A 271 15.99 0.81 -5.61
C PRO A 271 16.71 0.70 -6.96
N ASP A 272 17.24 1.81 -7.48
CA ASP A 272 18.07 1.84 -8.69
C ASP A 272 19.26 0.88 -8.58
N ARG A 273 19.79 0.71 -7.37
CA ARG A 273 20.66 -0.39 -7.02
C ARG A 273 19.84 -1.66 -6.84
N THR A 274 19.94 -2.58 -7.80
CA THR A 274 19.25 -3.88 -7.75
C THR A 274 19.40 -4.54 -6.39
N PRO A 275 18.29 -4.97 -5.76
CA PRO A 275 18.32 -5.71 -4.51
C PRO A 275 19.25 -6.92 -4.56
N ARG A 276 20.03 -7.12 -3.49
CA ARG A 276 20.98 -8.24 -3.40
C ARG A 276 20.32 -9.59 -3.10
N ASN A 277 19.05 -9.56 -2.67
CA ASN A 277 18.30 -10.76 -2.38
C ASN A 277 18.16 -11.61 -3.66
N PRO A 278 18.64 -12.86 -3.67
CA PRO A 278 18.61 -13.72 -4.87
C PRO A 278 17.18 -14.00 -5.36
N SER A 279 16.19 -13.94 -4.47
CA SER A 279 14.77 -14.11 -4.81
C SER A 279 14.18 -12.92 -5.58
N PHE A 280 14.88 -11.76 -5.63
CA PHE A 280 14.35 -10.55 -6.28
C PHE A 280 14.16 -10.72 -7.79
N LYS A 281 15.18 -11.20 -8.49
CA LYS A 281 15.11 -11.36 -9.95
C LYS A 281 14.01 -12.34 -10.37
N PRO A 282 13.92 -13.56 -9.80
CA PRO A 282 12.80 -14.47 -10.07
C PRO A 282 11.43 -13.83 -9.78
N PHE A 283 11.28 -13.14 -8.65
CA PHE A 283 10.03 -12.48 -8.29
C PHE A 283 9.66 -11.37 -9.27
N ARG A 284 10.60 -10.48 -9.61
CA ARG A 284 10.39 -9.41 -10.58
C ARG A 284 9.94 -9.95 -11.94
N ASP A 285 10.66 -10.93 -12.46
CA ASP A 285 10.41 -11.47 -13.81
C ASP A 285 9.05 -12.20 -13.85
N TRP A 286 8.71 -12.94 -12.80
CA TRP A 286 7.40 -13.54 -12.63
C TRP A 286 6.29 -12.49 -12.49
N MET A 287 6.48 -11.44 -11.69
CA MET A 287 5.51 -10.34 -11.55
C MET A 287 5.20 -9.66 -12.88
N LEU A 288 6.22 -9.38 -13.68
CA LEU A 288 6.04 -8.75 -14.99
C LEU A 288 5.30 -9.68 -15.97
N GLU A 289 5.55 -10.99 -15.92
CA GLU A 289 4.83 -11.95 -16.75
C GLU A 289 3.36 -12.09 -16.33
N GLU A 290 3.07 -12.17 -15.03
CA GLU A 290 1.69 -12.20 -14.54
C GLU A 290 0.94 -10.88 -14.82
N ALA A 291 1.64 -9.74 -14.77
CA ALA A 291 1.09 -8.45 -15.18
C ALA A 291 0.75 -8.43 -16.68
N ARG A 292 1.62 -8.97 -17.53
CA ARG A 292 1.35 -9.09 -18.97
C ARG A 292 0.10 -9.94 -19.25
N LYS A 293 -0.07 -11.07 -18.56
CA LYS A 293 -1.29 -11.90 -18.67
C LYS A 293 -2.53 -11.13 -18.24
N THR A 294 -2.43 -10.37 -17.13
CA THR A 294 -3.51 -9.53 -16.65
C THR A 294 -3.89 -8.46 -17.68
N HIS A 295 -2.90 -7.82 -18.30
CA HIS A 295 -3.12 -6.82 -19.34
C HIS A 295 -3.90 -7.37 -20.54
N LEU A 296 -3.52 -8.53 -21.06
CA LEU A 296 -4.24 -9.19 -22.14
C LEU A 296 -5.71 -9.51 -21.80
N ARG A 297 -5.97 -9.96 -20.57
CA ARG A 297 -7.35 -10.20 -20.09
C ARG A 297 -8.15 -8.91 -20.00
N MET A 298 -7.52 -7.82 -19.51
CA MET A 298 -8.14 -6.50 -19.44
C MET A 298 -8.51 -5.98 -20.83
N ASP A 299 -7.62 -6.10 -21.81
CA ASP A 299 -7.87 -5.62 -23.17
C ASP A 299 -9.08 -6.34 -23.79
N ALA A 300 -9.14 -7.67 -23.68
CA ALA A 300 -10.27 -8.44 -24.17
C ALA A 300 -11.59 -8.02 -23.50
N LEU A 301 -11.56 -7.76 -22.20
CA LEU A 301 -12.75 -7.31 -21.45
C LEU A 301 -13.13 -5.87 -21.80
N LYS A 302 -12.18 -4.98 -22.03
CA LYS A 302 -12.42 -3.60 -22.48
C LYS A 302 -13.11 -3.56 -23.86
N GLU A 303 -12.70 -4.43 -24.77
CA GLU A 303 -13.36 -4.58 -26.08
C GLU A 303 -14.82 -5.05 -25.93
N GLU A 304 -15.09 -5.97 -25.00
CA GLU A 304 -16.46 -6.41 -24.71
C GLU A 304 -17.28 -5.29 -24.07
N ILE A 305 -16.74 -4.56 -23.10
CA ILE A 305 -17.37 -3.39 -22.50
C ILE A 305 -17.73 -2.36 -23.57
N ALA A 306 -16.82 -2.07 -24.49
CA ALA A 306 -17.05 -1.11 -25.56
C ALA A 306 -18.20 -1.54 -26.49
N ARG A 307 -18.27 -2.81 -26.85
CA ARG A 307 -19.40 -3.37 -27.66
C ARG A 307 -20.73 -3.22 -26.93
N ARG A 308 -20.80 -3.66 -25.66
CA ARG A 308 -22.03 -3.54 -24.84
C ARG A 308 -22.42 -2.08 -24.61
N ARG A 309 -21.45 -1.18 -24.46
CA ARG A 309 -21.70 0.26 -24.32
C ARG A 309 -22.39 0.84 -25.57
N ALA A 310 -21.95 0.44 -26.77
CA ALA A 310 -22.59 0.82 -28.02
C ALA A 310 -24.04 0.31 -28.13
N GLU A 311 -24.30 -0.92 -27.71
CA GLU A 311 -25.65 -1.51 -27.66
C GLU A 311 -26.57 -0.75 -26.70
N TRP A 312 -26.03 -0.19 -25.61
CA TRP A 312 -26.78 0.62 -24.64
C TRP A 312 -27.02 2.05 -25.12
N GLY A 313 -26.46 2.47 -26.27
CA GLY A 313 -26.58 3.84 -26.79
C GLY A 313 -25.86 4.89 -25.95
N ILE A 314 -24.87 4.48 -25.12
CA ILE A 314 -24.09 5.40 -24.30
C ILE A 314 -22.92 5.90 -25.17
N PRO A 315 -22.78 7.23 -25.41
CA PRO A 315 -21.72 7.75 -26.26
C PRO A 315 -20.33 7.39 -25.72
N ALA A 316 -19.38 7.21 -26.63
CA ALA A 316 -17.98 7.07 -26.25
C ALA A 316 -17.49 8.37 -25.59
N VAL A 317 -16.60 8.24 -24.60
CA VAL A 317 -15.92 9.39 -24.01
C VAL A 317 -14.91 9.89 -25.00
N ALA A 318 -14.89 11.22 -25.20
CA ALA A 318 -13.93 11.90 -26.05
C ALA A 318 -12.55 12.02 -25.39
#